data_f90c34964f6415790e3f9ea60e5963cc
#
_entry.id   f90c34964f6415790e3f9ea60e5963cc
#
_cell.length_a   1.000
_cell.length_b   1.000
_cell.length_c   1.000
_cell.angle_alpha   90.00
_cell.angle_beta   90.00
_cell.angle_gamma   90.00
#
_symmetry.space_group_name_H-M   'P 1'
#
loop_
_entity.id
_entity.type
_entity.pdbx_description
1 polymer ?
#
loop_
_entity_poly.entity_id
_entity_poly.type
_entity_poly.pdbx_seq_one_letter_code
_entity_poly.pdbx_strand_id
1 'polypeptide(L)'
;MDKLFGNNDKDEIDNLNDIKNYKSIIISGNKNIKGEEEDKEEQVTNVESASASSPSPLPDPNNKDDKEMEELKEKWGKGSFKNVEDSVEYHFNEHGEEVGANDIRQYLRKAKEFARNLKRARIVGRVKGKTPGVIRYEKMGKYIDLAPNGDIISFGEFNPLNPLK
;
A
#
# COMPACT_ATOMS: atom_id res chain seq x y z
N MET A 1 -26.67 14.80 28.91
CA MET A 1 -25.50 13.94 29.03
C MET A 1 -25.28 12.97 27.91
N ASP A 2 -26.09 13.03 26.89
CA ASP A 2 -26.08 11.97 25.87
C ASP A 2 -25.64 12.46 24.53
N LYS A 3 -24.50 13.14 24.48
CA LYS A 3 -24.03 13.72 23.24
C LYS A 3 -22.75 13.08 22.69
N LEU A 4 -22.54 11.83 23.01
CA LEU A 4 -21.30 11.17 22.62
C LEU A 4 -21.46 10.15 21.50
N PHE A 5 -22.58 10.10 20.82
CA PHE A 5 -22.80 9.16 19.77
C PHE A 5 -22.95 9.84 18.41
N GLY A 6 -21.94 10.61 18.06
CA GLY A 6 -21.93 11.19 16.75
C GLY A 6 -20.60 10.96 16.10
N ASN A 7 -20.62 10.36 14.95
CA ASN A 7 -19.65 10.59 13.91
C ASN A 7 -18.55 9.58 13.66
N ASN A 8 -18.76 8.33 13.99
CA ASN A 8 -17.83 7.33 13.52
C ASN A 8 -18.13 6.85 12.09
N ASP A 9 -19.32 7.16 11.60
CA ASP A 9 -19.74 6.64 10.29
C ASP A 9 -19.14 7.40 9.12
N LYS A 10 -18.72 8.63 9.35
CA LYS A 10 -18.17 9.45 8.27
C LYS A 10 -16.77 9.04 7.86
N ASP A 11 -15.96 8.64 8.82
CA ASP A 11 -14.58 8.25 8.57
C ASP A 11 -14.50 6.93 7.81
N GLU A 12 -15.49 6.08 7.99
CA GLU A 12 -15.55 4.80 7.30
C GLU A 12 -15.97 4.95 5.83
N ILE A 13 -16.79 5.95 5.56
CA ILE A 13 -17.24 6.26 4.20
C ILE A 13 -16.10 6.85 3.38
N ASP A 14 -15.27 7.68 4.00
CA ASP A 14 -14.17 8.31 3.30
C ASP A 14 -13.12 7.28 2.85
N ASN A 15 -12.86 6.29 3.69
CA ASN A 15 -11.97 5.20 3.32
C ASN A 15 -12.48 4.36 2.16
N LEU A 16 -13.78 4.15 2.09
CA LEU A 16 -14.39 3.42 0.98
C LEU A 16 -14.32 4.19 -0.32
N ASN A 17 -14.41 5.50 -0.26
CA ASN A 17 -14.32 6.33 -1.44
C ASN A 17 -12.90 6.37 -1.99
N ASP A 18 -11.90 6.40 -1.12
CA ASP A 18 -10.51 6.36 -1.51
C ASP A 18 -10.17 5.04 -2.23
N ILE A 19 -10.66 3.94 -1.72
CA ILE A 19 -10.47 2.63 -2.35
C ILE A 19 -11.17 2.56 -3.72
N LYS A 20 -12.33 3.15 -3.85
CA LYS A 20 -13.05 3.19 -5.13
C LYS A 20 -12.32 4.04 -6.15
N ASN A 21 -11.81 5.17 -5.73
CA ASN A 21 -11.07 6.07 -6.61
C ASN A 21 -9.79 5.42 -7.11
N TYR A 22 -9.09 4.73 -6.23
CA TYR A 22 -7.89 4.00 -6.62
C TYR A 22 -8.17 2.96 -7.71
N LYS A 23 -9.22 2.17 -7.54
CA LYS A 23 -9.61 1.17 -8.54
C LYS A 23 -10.04 1.81 -9.87
N SER A 24 -10.69 2.95 -9.81
CA SER A 24 -11.11 3.66 -11.02
C SER A 24 -9.92 4.19 -11.81
N ILE A 25 -8.91 4.69 -11.15
CA ILE A 25 -7.70 5.21 -11.79
C ILE A 25 -6.97 4.08 -12.50
N ILE A 26 -6.84 2.93 -11.89
CA ILE A 26 -6.19 1.77 -12.51
C ILE A 26 -6.95 1.31 -13.75
N ILE A 27 -8.26 1.24 -13.68
CA ILE A 27 -9.09 0.84 -14.81
C ILE A 27 -8.99 1.84 -15.95
N SER A 28 -8.94 3.13 -15.62
CA SER A 28 -8.79 4.17 -16.62
C SER A 28 -7.42 4.13 -17.30
N GLY A 29 -6.38 3.85 -16.54
CA GLY A 29 -5.04 3.70 -17.08
C GLY A 29 -4.95 2.54 -18.06
N ASN A 30 -5.58 1.44 -17.76
CA ASN A 30 -5.57 0.30 -18.65
C ASN A 30 -6.32 0.54 -19.96
N LYS A 31 -7.35 1.36 -19.94
CA LYS A 31 -8.07 1.70 -21.16
C LYS A 31 -7.25 2.53 -22.13
N ASN A 32 -6.39 3.37 -21.62
CA ASN A 32 -5.56 4.20 -22.47
C ASN A 32 -4.47 3.40 -23.18
N ILE A 33 -4.04 2.31 -22.59
CA ILE A 33 -3.03 1.46 -23.19
C ILE A 33 -3.59 0.66 -24.37
N LYS A 34 -4.88 0.35 -24.35
CA LYS A 34 -5.47 -0.43 -25.41
C LYS A 34 -5.67 0.33 -26.71
N GLY A 35 -5.70 1.64 -26.66
CA GLY A 35 -5.97 2.42 -27.84
C GLY A 35 -4.81 2.54 -28.79
N GLU A 36 -3.64 2.21 -28.36
CA GLU A 36 -2.46 2.39 -29.20
C GLU A 36 -2.04 1.14 -29.96
N GLU A 37 -2.65 0.03 -29.69
CA GLU A 37 -2.24 -1.22 -30.26
C GLU A 37 -3.02 -1.64 -31.50
N GLU A 38 -3.99 -0.87 -31.87
CA GLU A 38 -4.89 -1.27 -32.96
C GLU A 38 -4.28 -1.21 -34.32
N ASP A 39 -3.18 -0.52 -34.48
CA ASP A 39 -2.64 -0.26 -35.78
C ASP A 39 -1.66 -1.31 -36.29
N LYS A 40 -1.51 -2.39 -35.61
CA LYS A 40 -0.46 -3.35 -35.95
C LYS A 40 -0.88 -4.78 -36.00
N GLU A 41 -2.07 -4.96 -36.35
CA GLU A 41 -2.62 -6.26 -36.18
C GLU A 41 -2.16 -7.26 -37.15
N GLU A 42 -1.62 -6.88 -38.18
CA GLU A 42 -1.46 -7.80 -39.22
C GLU A 42 -0.56 -8.95 -39.04
N GLN A 43 0.29 -8.84 -38.08
CA GLN A 43 1.31 -9.83 -37.99
C GLN A 43 1.07 -10.92 -37.09
N VAL A 44 -0.05 -10.98 -36.67
CA VAL A 44 -0.21 -11.67 -35.51
C VAL A 44 -0.55 -13.05 -35.62
N THR A 45 -0.63 -13.48 -36.70
CA THR A 45 -1.18 -14.75 -36.87
C THR A 45 -0.49 -15.86 -36.18
N ASN A 46 0.70 -15.67 -35.86
CA ASN A 46 1.37 -16.76 -35.31
C ASN A 46 1.35 -16.94 -33.92
N VAL A 47 0.73 -16.14 -33.37
CA VAL A 47 1.05 -16.09 -32.10
C VAL A 47 0.29 -16.88 -31.26
N GLU A 48 -0.49 -17.55 -31.76
CA GLU A 48 -1.20 -18.34 -30.97
C GLU A 48 -0.44 -18.93 -29.98
N SER A 49 0.63 -19.10 -30.22
CA SER A 49 1.36 -19.65 -29.20
C SER A 49 0.95 -19.07 -27.97
N ALA A 50 0.42 -18.04 -28.06
CA ALA A 50 -0.30 -17.76 -27.03
C ALA A 50 0.00 -18.26 -25.79
N SER A 51 0.83 -18.93 -25.74
CA SER A 51 1.31 -19.32 -24.55
C SER A 51 1.22 -18.27 -23.56
N ALA A 52 0.86 -17.24 -24.03
CA ALA A 52 0.63 -16.18 -23.21
C ALA A 52 -0.12 -16.42 -21.99
N SER A 53 -0.87 -17.32 -21.97
CA SER A 53 -1.61 -17.58 -20.79
C SER A 53 -0.85 -18.34 -19.75
N SER A 54 0.41 -18.38 -19.80
CA SER A 54 1.13 -19.03 -18.73
C SER A 54 0.86 -18.27 -17.44
N PRO A 55 0.44 -18.96 -16.41
CA PRO A 55 0.23 -18.36 -15.12
C PRO A 55 1.55 -17.79 -14.62
N SER A 56 1.47 -16.74 -13.83
CA SER A 56 2.63 -16.24 -13.15
C SER A 56 3.32 -17.38 -12.45
N PRO A 57 4.63 -17.48 -12.54
CA PRO A 57 5.32 -18.56 -11.87
C PRO A 57 5.01 -18.52 -10.39
N LEU A 58 4.70 -19.66 -9.85
CA LEU A 58 4.51 -19.78 -8.40
C LEU A 58 5.80 -19.35 -7.73
N PRO A 59 5.71 -18.68 -6.58
CA PRO A 59 6.90 -18.28 -5.86
C PRO A 59 7.75 -19.53 -5.56
N ASP A 60 8.99 -19.49 -5.97
CA ASP A 60 9.92 -20.56 -5.71
C ASP A 60 10.40 -20.42 -4.26
N PRO A 61 10.11 -21.38 -3.41
CA PRO A 61 10.53 -21.30 -2.00
C PRO A 61 12.06 -21.27 -1.83
N ASN A 62 12.80 -21.58 -2.86
CA ASN A 62 14.23 -21.52 -2.81
C ASN A 62 14.78 -20.21 -3.37
N ASN A 63 13.93 -19.38 -3.95
CA ASN A 63 14.35 -18.10 -4.43
C ASN A 63 14.48 -17.13 -3.25
N LYS A 64 15.70 -16.69 -3.02
CA LYS A 64 16.01 -15.76 -1.94
C LYS A 64 15.20 -14.47 -1.99
N ASP A 65 14.88 -14.04 -3.19
CA ASP A 65 14.11 -12.81 -3.39
C ASP A 65 12.64 -12.96 -2.99
N ASP A 66 12.07 -14.11 -3.28
CA ASP A 66 10.68 -14.39 -2.92
C ASP A 66 10.56 -14.55 -1.40
N LYS A 67 11.50 -15.22 -0.80
CA LYS A 67 11.54 -15.38 0.65
C LYS A 67 11.66 -14.05 1.38
N GLU A 68 12.53 -13.16 0.90
CA GLU A 68 12.64 -11.83 1.47
C GLU A 68 11.34 -11.05 1.34
N MET A 69 10.67 -11.14 0.20
CA MET A 69 9.41 -10.44 0.00
C MET A 69 8.34 -10.91 0.99
N GLU A 70 8.26 -12.20 1.24
CA GLU A 70 7.34 -12.74 2.23
C GLU A 70 7.66 -12.25 3.65
N GLU A 71 8.95 -12.29 4.02
CA GLU A 71 9.39 -11.76 5.33
C GLU A 71 9.11 -10.27 5.50
N LEU A 72 9.14 -9.51 4.43
CA LEU A 72 8.80 -8.08 4.45
C LEU A 72 7.31 -7.89 4.62
N LYS A 73 6.49 -8.68 3.93
CA LYS A 73 5.03 -8.62 4.04
C LYS A 73 4.51 -9.09 5.39
N GLU A 74 5.18 -10.03 6.04
CA GLU A 74 4.78 -10.48 7.39
C GLU A 74 4.71 -9.34 8.42
N LYS A 75 5.45 -8.29 8.19
CA LYS A 75 5.46 -7.12 9.07
C LYS A 75 4.49 -6.03 8.63
N TRP A 76 3.74 -6.28 7.60
CA TRP A 76 2.76 -5.32 7.07
C TRP A 76 1.34 -5.78 7.40
N GLY A 77 0.55 -4.89 7.96
CA GLY A 77 -0.84 -5.15 8.27
C GLY A 77 -1.76 -4.78 7.11
N LYS A 78 -2.82 -5.53 6.95
CA LYS A 78 -3.79 -5.23 5.89
C LYS A 78 -4.57 -3.92 6.10
N GLY A 79 -4.59 -3.40 7.32
CA GLY A 79 -5.32 -2.17 7.62
C GLY A 79 -6.80 -2.27 7.30
N SER A 80 -7.28 -1.37 6.45
CA SER A 80 -8.67 -1.35 5.98
C SER A 80 -8.90 -2.17 4.71
N PHE A 81 -7.86 -2.77 4.15
CA PHE A 81 -7.92 -3.52 2.90
C PHE A 81 -8.35 -4.98 3.14
N LYS A 82 -8.61 -5.70 2.06
CA LYS A 82 -8.99 -7.11 2.12
C LYS A 82 -7.84 -7.99 2.57
N ASN A 83 -6.68 -7.73 2.02
CA ASN A 83 -5.46 -8.51 2.25
C ASN A 83 -4.25 -7.58 2.35
N VAL A 84 -3.11 -8.14 2.63
CA VAL A 84 -1.85 -7.41 2.78
C VAL A 84 -1.36 -6.88 1.44
N GLU A 85 -1.52 -7.64 0.38
CA GLU A 85 -1.08 -7.27 -0.96
C GLU A 85 -1.75 -5.99 -1.44
N ASP A 86 -3.07 -5.92 -1.34
CA ASP A 86 -3.85 -4.73 -1.70
C ASP A 86 -3.39 -3.50 -0.89
N SER A 87 -3.10 -3.71 0.39
CA SER A 87 -2.63 -2.65 1.27
C SER A 87 -1.24 -2.16 0.87
N VAL A 88 -0.32 -3.06 0.64
CA VAL A 88 1.06 -2.74 0.23
C VAL A 88 1.07 -2.00 -1.09
N GLU A 89 0.34 -2.51 -2.07
CA GLU A 89 0.28 -1.90 -3.40
C GLU A 89 -0.30 -0.48 -3.34
N TYR A 90 -1.39 -0.30 -2.61
CA TYR A 90 -1.98 1.02 -2.42
C TYR A 90 -1.00 2.01 -1.80
N HIS A 91 -0.39 1.63 -0.69
CA HIS A 91 0.53 2.53 0.02
C HIS A 91 1.82 2.79 -0.75
N PHE A 92 2.29 1.83 -1.52
CA PHE A 92 3.43 2.06 -2.42
C PHE A 92 3.08 3.07 -3.51
N ASN A 93 1.91 2.95 -4.13
CA ASN A 93 1.49 3.87 -5.18
C ASN A 93 1.26 5.30 -4.64
N GLU A 94 0.77 5.42 -3.41
CA GLU A 94 0.54 6.73 -2.81
C GLU A 94 1.80 7.36 -2.22
N HIS A 95 2.66 6.57 -1.62
CA HIS A 95 3.76 7.06 -0.80
C HIS A 95 5.16 6.59 -1.23
N GLY A 96 5.26 5.71 -2.20
CA GLY A 96 6.55 5.16 -2.63
C GLY A 96 7.51 6.23 -3.10
N GLU A 97 7.03 7.15 -3.93
CA GLU A 97 7.84 8.23 -4.45
C GLU A 97 8.27 9.19 -3.34
N GLU A 98 7.36 9.51 -2.42
CA GLU A 98 7.63 10.41 -1.29
C GLU A 98 8.81 9.93 -0.42
N VAL A 99 8.95 8.64 -0.28
CA VAL A 99 10.03 8.04 0.51
C VAL A 99 11.21 7.58 -0.35
N GLY A 100 11.17 7.86 -1.66
CA GLY A 100 12.24 7.51 -2.59
C GLY A 100 12.37 6.00 -2.80
N ALA A 101 11.26 5.29 -2.92
CA ALA A 101 11.26 3.88 -3.24
C ALA A 101 10.87 3.67 -4.71
N ASN A 102 11.66 2.92 -5.43
CA ASN A 102 11.44 2.64 -6.85
C ASN A 102 10.57 1.41 -7.10
N ASP A 103 10.44 0.56 -6.11
CA ASP A 103 9.64 -0.65 -6.18
C ASP A 103 9.08 -1.02 -4.80
N ILE A 104 8.12 -1.94 -4.79
CA ILE A 104 7.45 -2.40 -3.57
C ILE A 104 8.44 -2.99 -2.56
N ARG A 105 9.41 -3.76 -3.01
CA ARG A 105 10.42 -4.36 -2.13
C ARG A 105 11.22 -3.29 -1.41
N GLN A 106 11.67 -2.29 -2.14
CA GLN A 106 12.42 -1.18 -1.58
C GLN A 106 11.57 -0.38 -0.59
N TYR A 107 10.30 -0.17 -0.92
CA TYR A 107 9.33 0.49 -0.05
C TYR A 107 9.19 -0.25 1.28
N LEU A 108 8.95 -1.56 1.23
CA LEU A 108 8.81 -2.39 2.42
C LEU A 108 10.09 -2.45 3.26
N ARG A 109 11.27 -2.52 2.62
CA ARG A 109 12.56 -2.45 3.32
C ARG A 109 12.71 -1.14 4.09
N LYS A 110 12.42 -0.01 3.44
CA LYS A 110 12.48 1.31 4.08
C LYS A 110 11.52 1.44 5.25
N ALA A 111 10.30 0.96 5.09
CA ALA A 111 9.31 0.96 6.16
C ALA A 111 9.75 0.09 7.34
N LYS A 112 10.25 -1.11 7.08
CA LYS A 112 10.75 -2.04 8.12
C LYS A 112 11.96 -1.46 8.85
N GLU A 113 12.88 -0.85 8.13
CA GLU A 113 14.04 -0.19 8.72
C GLU A 113 13.61 1.00 9.59
N PHE A 114 12.70 1.80 9.10
CA PHE A 114 12.16 2.92 9.86
C PHE A 114 11.47 2.45 11.15
N ALA A 115 10.66 1.38 11.07
CA ALA A 115 10.01 0.78 12.23
C ALA A 115 11.00 0.28 13.29
N ARG A 116 12.13 -0.25 12.86
CA ARG A 116 13.19 -0.69 13.78
C ARG A 116 13.91 0.47 14.46
N ASN A 117 13.90 1.63 13.83
CA ASN A 117 14.70 2.78 14.27
C ASN A 117 13.84 3.91 14.84
N LEU A 118 12.82 3.56 15.60
CA LEU A 118 11.91 4.54 16.22
C LEU A 118 12.45 5.24 17.45
N LYS A 119 13.68 4.96 17.84
CA LYS A 119 14.30 5.66 18.96
C LYS A 119 14.28 7.18 18.67
N ARG A 120 13.72 7.93 19.61
CA ARG A 120 13.51 9.37 19.51
C ARG A 120 12.45 9.79 18.49
N ALA A 121 11.64 8.88 17.97
CA ALA A 121 10.50 9.25 17.17
C ALA A 121 9.44 9.94 18.06
N ARG A 122 8.74 10.90 17.49
CA ARG A 122 7.66 11.60 18.16
C ARG A 122 6.37 10.87 17.94
N ILE A 123 5.59 10.67 18.98
CA ILE A 123 4.23 10.16 18.85
C ILE A 123 3.33 11.31 18.40
N VAL A 124 2.70 11.15 17.26
CA VAL A 124 1.78 12.15 16.70
C VAL A 124 0.39 11.97 17.29
N GLY A 125 -0.10 10.75 17.32
CA GLY A 125 -1.42 10.44 17.85
C GLY A 125 -1.94 9.09 17.38
N ARG A 126 -3.21 8.84 17.68
CA ARG A 126 -3.90 7.62 17.23
C ARG A 126 -4.51 7.84 15.86
N VAL A 127 -4.30 6.90 14.99
CA VAL A 127 -4.88 6.90 13.64
C VAL A 127 -6.21 6.15 13.68
N LYS A 128 -7.23 6.75 13.11
CA LYS A 128 -8.54 6.12 12.98
C LYS A 128 -8.53 5.14 11.81
N GLY A 129 -9.24 4.06 11.93
CA GLY A 129 -9.36 3.05 10.88
C GLY A 129 -9.91 1.73 11.40
N LYS A 130 -9.96 0.74 10.54
CA LYS A 130 -10.49 -0.59 10.92
C LYS A 130 -9.59 -1.34 11.89
N THR A 131 -8.30 -1.06 11.87
CA THR A 131 -7.37 -1.64 12.85
C THR A 131 -7.36 -0.75 14.08
N PRO A 132 -7.81 -1.23 15.23
CA PRO A 132 -7.86 -0.42 16.45
C PRO A 132 -6.47 -0.22 17.03
N GLY A 133 -6.28 0.92 17.69
CA GLY A 133 -5.05 1.17 18.46
C GLY A 133 -3.82 1.52 17.63
N VAL A 134 -3.98 1.86 16.37
CA VAL A 134 -2.86 2.28 15.52
C VAL A 134 -2.32 3.63 15.99
N ILE A 135 -1.02 3.72 16.14
CA ILE A 135 -0.33 4.95 16.55
C ILE A 135 0.60 5.40 15.45
N ARG A 136 0.53 6.69 15.14
CA ARG A 136 1.45 7.34 14.21
C ARG A 136 2.67 7.88 14.92
N TYR A 137 3.82 7.50 14.42
CA TYR A 137 5.13 8.02 14.85
C TYR A 137 5.72 8.87 13.74
N GLU A 138 6.36 9.95 14.11
CA GLU A 138 7.06 10.83 13.18
C GLU A 138 8.53 10.91 13.53
N LYS A 139 9.39 10.89 12.53
CA LYS A 139 10.82 11.10 12.67
C LYS A 139 11.42 11.57 11.35
N MET A 140 12.15 12.67 11.42
CA MET A 140 12.88 13.21 10.26
C MET A 140 12.00 13.44 9.03
N GLY A 141 10.80 13.99 9.25
CA GLY A 141 9.89 14.30 8.15
C GLY A 141 9.18 13.12 7.52
N LYS A 142 9.27 11.94 8.12
CA LYS A 142 8.54 10.75 7.69
C LYS A 142 7.66 10.24 8.81
N TYR A 143 6.59 9.56 8.46
CA TYR A 143 5.72 8.92 9.44
C TYR A 143 5.62 7.42 9.22
N ILE A 144 5.28 6.72 10.27
CA ILE A 144 4.89 5.32 10.22
C ILE A 144 3.73 5.08 11.16
N ASP A 145 2.77 4.31 10.73
CA ASP A 145 1.62 3.89 11.52
C ASP A 145 1.82 2.45 11.94
N LEU A 146 1.83 2.21 13.23
CA LEU A 146 2.01 0.88 13.79
C LEU A 146 0.78 0.44 14.56
N ALA A 147 0.35 -0.78 14.29
CA ALA A 147 -0.67 -1.47 15.08
C ALA A 147 -0.10 -1.92 16.43
N PRO A 148 -0.95 -2.26 17.42
CA PRO A 148 -0.48 -2.71 18.71
C PRO A 148 0.40 -3.95 18.69
N ASN A 149 0.24 -4.80 17.69
CA ASN A 149 1.07 -6.00 17.51
C ASN A 149 2.40 -5.71 16.80
N GLY A 150 2.63 -4.46 16.40
CA GLY A 150 3.86 -4.04 15.74
C GLY A 150 3.82 -4.10 14.22
N ASP A 151 2.67 -4.44 13.63
CA ASP A 151 2.54 -4.45 12.18
C ASP A 151 2.49 -3.03 11.63
N ILE A 152 3.11 -2.84 10.47
CA ILE A 152 3.13 -1.57 9.77
C ILE A 152 1.81 -1.43 9.00
N ILE A 153 1.10 -0.35 9.20
CA ILE A 153 -0.17 -0.07 8.50
C ILE A 153 0.02 0.92 7.37
N SER A 154 0.89 1.90 7.56
CA SER A 154 1.20 2.92 6.55
C SER A 154 2.57 3.51 6.80
N PHE A 155 3.24 3.97 5.75
CA PHE A 155 4.54 4.63 5.82
C PHE A 155 4.64 5.67 4.69
N GLY A 156 5.05 6.88 5.00
CA GLY A 156 5.14 7.95 4.01
C GLY A 156 5.81 9.21 4.55
N GLU A 157 5.69 10.30 3.79
CA GLU A 157 6.17 11.60 4.22
C GLU A 157 5.20 12.23 5.22
N PHE A 158 5.74 12.86 6.23
CA PHE A 158 4.94 13.49 7.29
C PHE A 158 4.53 14.90 6.90
N ASN A 159 3.22 15.13 6.84
CA ASN A 159 2.68 16.46 6.61
C ASN A 159 2.25 17.10 7.94
N PRO A 160 2.95 18.13 8.41
CA PRO A 160 2.61 18.78 9.68
C PRO A 160 1.28 19.53 9.64
N LEU A 161 0.78 19.88 8.47
CA LEU A 161 -0.52 20.54 8.32
C LEU A 161 -1.68 19.54 8.43
N ASN A 162 -1.41 18.26 8.23
CA ASN A 162 -2.41 17.24 8.32
C ASN A 162 -1.82 15.95 8.96
N PRO A 163 -1.49 16.03 10.23
CA PRO A 163 -0.62 15.03 10.87
C PRO A 163 -1.23 13.66 11.04
N LEU A 164 -2.53 13.53 11.00
CA LEU A 164 -3.21 12.25 11.23
C LEU A 164 -4.03 11.76 10.03
N LYS A 165 -3.89 12.39 8.91
CA LYS A 165 -4.58 11.96 7.69
C LYS A 165 -3.66 11.13 6.80
#